data_a5a90b043d94760c8fa6b44772792ba4
#
_entry.id   a5a90b043d94760c8fa6b44772792ba4
#
_cell.length_a   1.000
_cell.length_b   1.000
_cell.length_c   1.000
_cell.angle_alpha   90.00
_cell.angle_beta   90.00
_cell.angle_gamma   90.00
#
_symmetry.space_group_name_H-M   'P 1'
#
loop_
_entity.id
_entity.type
_entity.pdbx_description
1 polymer ?
#
loop_
_entity_poly.entity_id
_entity_poly.type
_entity_poly.pdbx_seq_one_letter_code
_entity_poly.pdbx_strand_id
1 'polypeptide(L)'
;MFESMLKIKYDDATIKTKRKEVREGLWRESENINSATIDCISPLDLRLLYLHYDKIFLKNWFRDNFKGHVLYELSRRMTKSAGKTKCPRNIAQMEAEDIRIIIAIGVDFFFKYDQLAGSKNVCGIETHNSLEALQIVFEHELVHVLEFLLFHTSSCNKQRFKDTAKNLFGHTHSHHHIPTNQTVAREKYGINIGDKVQFVFEDQLLTGLIVNITKRATVMVKSIDGVYVDKNGTKYMKYYVPLERLAKTR
;
A
#
# COMPACT_ATOMS: atom_id res chain seq x y z
N MET A 1 31.98 -0.75 4.51
CA MET A 1 30.88 0.16 4.86
C MET A 1 29.51 -0.41 4.48
N PHE A 2 29.31 -0.97 3.26
CA PHE A 2 28.04 -1.62 2.86
C PHE A 2 27.67 -2.84 3.72
N GLU A 3 28.64 -3.68 4.10
CA GLU A 3 28.43 -4.88 4.92
C GLU A 3 27.93 -4.59 6.34
N SER A 4 28.22 -3.42 6.90
CA SER A 4 27.80 -3.08 8.27
C SER A 4 26.29 -2.90 8.38
N MET A 5 25.64 -2.41 7.32
CA MET A 5 24.18 -2.22 7.27
C MET A 5 23.43 -3.55 7.34
N LEU A 6 23.89 -4.57 6.62
CA LEU A 6 23.29 -5.90 6.57
C LEU A 6 23.48 -6.71 7.86
N LYS A 7 24.42 -6.28 8.73
CA LYS A 7 24.67 -6.91 10.04
C LYS A 7 23.78 -6.36 11.15
N ILE A 8 23.03 -5.29 10.88
CA ILE A 8 22.12 -4.72 11.88
C ILE A 8 20.98 -5.71 12.11
N LYS A 9 20.79 -6.07 13.38
CA LYS A 9 19.70 -6.91 13.83
C LYS A 9 19.20 -6.35 15.16
N TYR A 10 17.91 -6.08 15.23
CA TYR A 10 17.23 -5.64 16.44
C TYR A 10 16.36 -6.76 17.00
N ASP A 11 16.19 -6.79 18.31
CA ASP A 11 15.15 -7.58 18.97
C ASP A 11 13.80 -6.88 18.92
N ASP A 12 12.73 -7.60 19.22
CA ASP A 12 11.35 -7.12 19.10
C ASP A 12 11.08 -5.92 20.03
N ALA A 13 11.68 -5.86 21.21
CA ALA A 13 11.50 -4.77 22.16
C ALA A 13 12.13 -3.47 21.62
N THR A 14 13.36 -3.60 21.10
CA THR A 14 14.07 -2.50 20.43
C THR A 14 13.29 -1.99 19.20
N ILE A 15 12.76 -2.89 18.36
CA ILE A 15 11.97 -2.53 17.19
C ILE A 15 10.72 -1.74 17.60
N LYS A 16 9.98 -2.20 18.61
CA LYS A 16 8.79 -1.50 19.12
C LYS A 16 9.12 -0.10 19.63
N THR A 17 10.19 0.03 20.40
CA THR A 17 10.67 1.32 20.92
C THR A 17 11.03 2.28 19.76
N LYS A 18 11.82 1.82 18.80
CA LYS A 18 12.21 2.61 17.64
C LYS A 18 11.03 3.06 16.78
N ARG A 19 10.04 2.19 16.53
CA ARG A 19 8.80 2.56 15.83
C ARG A 19 8.02 3.65 16.57
N LYS A 20 7.97 3.55 17.90
CA LYS A 20 7.35 4.59 18.74
C LYS A 20 8.08 5.93 18.57
N GLU A 21 9.40 5.93 18.62
CA GLU A 21 10.22 7.15 18.42
C GLU A 21 9.99 7.75 17.03
N VAL A 22 9.95 6.94 15.96
CA VAL A 22 9.63 7.41 14.60
C VAL A 22 8.25 8.07 14.57
N ARG A 23 7.23 7.44 15.18
CA ARG A 23 5.87 7.96 15.24
C ARG A 23 5.78 9.28 16.00
N GLU A 24 6.43 9.36 17.15
CA GLU A 24 6.47 10.59 17.95
C GLU A 24 7.21 11.71 17.23
N GLY A 25 8.28 11.39 16.50
CA GLY A 25 8.97 12.34 15.64
C GLY A 25 8.06 12.88 14.53
N LEU A 26 7.34 11.98 13.85
CA LEU A 26 6.39 12.36 12.82
C LEU A 26 5.28 13.28 13.37
N TRP A 27 4.69 12.95 14.52
CA TRP A 27 3.64 13.77 15.15
C TRP A 27 4.09 15.18 15.52
N ARG A 28 5.36 15.35 15.88
CA ARG A 28 5.91 16.68 16.21
C ARG A 28 6.17 17.56 14.99
N GLU A 29 6.49 16.95 13.85
CA GLU A 29 7.03 17.65 12.69
C GLU A 29 6.04 17.67 11.50
N SER A 30 5.04 16.77 11.48
CA SER A 30 4.04 16.73 10.41
C SER A 30 2.93 17.76 10.65
N GLU A 31 2.59 18.50 9.62
CA GLU A 31 1.42 19.39 9.62
C GLU A 31 0.10 18.63 9.39
N ASN A 32 0.17 17.39 8.86
CA ASN A 32 -1.00 16.61 8.46
C ASN A 32 -1.31 15.45 9.40
N ILE A 33 -0.26 14.79 9.93
CA ILE A 33 -0.39 13.56 10.74
C ILE A 33 -0.09 13.89 12.19
N ASN A 34 -1.14 14.04 13.00
CA ASN A 34 -1.07 14.36 14.42
C ASN A 34 -1.80 13.35 15.31
N SER A 35 -2.27 12.25 14.74
CA SER A 35 -3.00 11.20 15.44
C SER A 35 -2.68 9.81 14.87
N ALA A 36 -3.20 8.77 15.49
CA ALA A 36 -3.09 7.40 15.02
C ALA A 36 -3.90 7.12 13.74
N THR A 37 -4.94 7.92 13.49
CA THR A 37 -5.77 7.84 12.28
C THR A 37 -5.27 8.86 11.25
N ILE A 38 -5.04 8.40 10.02
CA ILE A 38 -4.58 9.23 8.91
C ILE A 38 -5.80 9.71 8.11
N ASP A 39 -6.13 10.99 8.21
CA ASP A 39 -7.18 11.64 7.42
C ASP A 39 -6.59 12.50 6.30
N CYS A 40 -5.38 13.00 6.49
CA CYS A 40 -4.62 13.76 5.52
C CYS A 40 -3.16 13.30 5.52
N ILE A 41 -2.52 13.33 4.36
CA ILE A 41 -1.11 12.98 4.18
C ILE A 41 -0.55 13.69 2.95
N SER A 42 0.68 14.11 3.03
CA SER A 42 1.43 14.75 1.94
C SER A 42 2.72 13.99 1.62
N PRO A 43 3.37 14.23 0.49
CA PRO A 43 4.70 13.71 0.22
C PRO A 43 5.76 14.15 1.26
N LEU A 44 5.56 15.29 1.92
CA LEU A 44 6.45 15.76 2.98
C LEU A 44 6.39 14.85 4.22
N ASP A 45 5.24 14.30 4.55
CA ASP A 45 5.09 13.35 5.67
C ASP A 45 5.86 12.05 5.40
N LEU A 46 5.87 11.58 4.14
CA LEU A 46 6.68 10.44 3.74
C LEU A 46 8.18 10.74 3.80
N ARG A 47 8.57 11.98 3.47
CA ARG A 47 9.94 12.44 3.65
C ARG A 47 10.34 12.49 5.13
N LEU A 48 9.47 12.97 6.00
CA LEU A 48 9.71 12.95 7.45
C LEU A 48 9.86 11.52 7.97
N LEU A 49 8.98 10.59 7.55
CA LEU A 49 9.14 9.17 7.86
C LEU A 49 10.52 8.65 7.43
N TYR A 50 10.94 8.92 6.19
CA TYR A 50 12.26 8.51 5.70
C TYR A 50 13.40 9.03 6.57
N LEU A 51 13.38 10.31 6.92
CA LEU A 51 14.42 10.93 7.75
C LEU A 51 14.47 10.34 9.17
N HIS A 52 13.29 10.09 9.77
CA HIS A 52 13.21 9.45 11.08
C HIS A 52 13.67 7.99 11.05
N TYR A 53 13.27 7.23 10.03
CA TYR A 53 13.74 5.85 9.88
C TYR A 53 15.24 5.78 9.62
N ASP A 54 15.78 6.66 8.78
CA ASP A 54 17.24 6.73 8.55
C ASP A 54 17.98 7.01 9.85
N LYS A 55 17.57 8.01 10.59
CA LYS A 55 18.19 8.40 11.88
C LYS A 55 18.06 7.28 12.92
N ILE A 56 16.85 6.75 13.14
CA ILE A 56 16.53 5.90 14.28
C ILE A 56 16.89 4.44 14.03
N PHE A 57 16.56 3.88 12.85
CA PHE A 57 16.81 2.48 12.51
C PHE A 57 18.13 2.26 11.77
N LEU A 58 18.47 3.17 10.85
CA LEU A 58 19.60 2.97 9.94
C LEU A 58 20.86 3.77 10.37
N LYS A 59 20.81 4.48 11.50
CA LYS A 59 21.94 5.25 12.05
C LYS A 59 22.48 6.29 11.06
N ASN A 60 21.59 6.95 10.31
CA ASN A 60 21.86 7.90 9.24
C ASN A 60 22.60 7.29 8.03
N TRP A 61 22.41 6.02 7.77
CA TRP A 61 23.10 5.32 6.68
C TRP A 61 22.80 5.93 5.30
N PHE A 62 21.54 6.25 5.02
CA PHE A 62 21.17 6.89 3.75
C PHE A 62 21.82 8.27 3.63
N ARG A 63 21.71 9.09 4.68
CA ARG A 63 22.34 10.42 4.70
C ARG A 63 23.84 10.37 4.41
N ASP A 64 24.52 9.39 4.96
CA ASP A 64 26.00 9.31 4.90
C ASP A 64 26.50 8.58 3.65
N ASN A 65 25.67 7.75 2.98
CA ASN A 65 26.12 6.88 1.89
C ASN A 65 25.35 7.04 0.57
N PHE A 66 24.20 7.71 0.55
CA PHE A 66 23.41 7.89 -0.65
C PHE A 66 23.39 9.35 -1.10
N LYS A 67 24.00 9.62 -2.24
CA LYS A 67 24.11 10.96 -2.82
C LYS A 67 22.94 11.34 -3.74
N GLY A 68 22.17 10.34 -4.20
CA GLY A 68 21.00 10.54 -5.04
C GLY A 68 19.77 11.02 -4.26
N HIS A 69 18.58 10.80 -4.82
CA HIS A 69 17.34 11.29 -4.23
C HIS A 69 16.29 10.19 -4.07
N VAL A 70 15.63 10.17 -2.91
CA VAL A 70 14.36 9.46 -2.72
C VAL A 70 13.23 10.45 -2.93
N LEU A 71 12.35 10.13 -3.86
CA LEU A 71 11.14 10.90 -4.19
C LEU A 71 9.92 10.18 -3.64
N TYR A 72 8.87 10.93 -3.30
CA TYR A 72 7.68 10.40 -2.66
C TYR A 72 6.44 10.71 -3.49
N GLU A 73 5.65 9.70 -3.78
CA GLU A 73 4.40 9.81 -4.53
C GLU A 73 3.22 9.28 -3.72
N LEU A 74 2.11 10.00 -3.76
CA LEU A 74 0.83 9.54 -3.23
C LEU A 74 -0.10 9.15 -4.37
N SER A 75 -0.70 7.96 -4.27
CA SER A 75 -1.56 7.43 -5.32
C SER A 75 -2.92 6.98 -4.78
N ARG A 76 -3.98 7.49 -5.38
CA ARG A 76 -5.35 7.00 -5.19
C ARG A 76 -5.74 5.90 -6.18
N ARG A 77 -4.83 5.54 -7.11
CA ARG A 77 -5.05 4.52 -8.15
C ARG A 77 -4.46 3.15 -7.79
N MET A 78 -3.59 3.10 -6.81
CA MET A 78 -3.05 1.82 -6.32
C MET A 78 -4.17 1.04 -5.62
N THR A 79 -4.47 -0.17 -6.12
CA THR A 79 -5.57 -1.02 -5.62
C THR A 79 -5.12 -2.42 -5.22
N LYS A 80 -3.89 -2.81 -5.58
CA LYS A 80 -3.33 -4.16 -5.34
C LYS A 80 -2.22 -4.17 -4.30
N SER A 81 -1.54 -3.06 -4.10
CA SER A 81 -0.44 -2.92 -3.14
C SER A 81 -0.53 -1.56 -2.47
N ALA A 82 -0.29 -1.51 -1.17
CA ALA A 82 -0.30 -0.27 -0.39
C ALA A 82 0.98 0.56 -0.54
N GLY A 83 2.10 -0.08 -0.92
CA GLY A 83 3.36 0.55 -1.24
C GLY A 83 3.96 0.01 -2.53
N LYS A 84 4.84 0.77 -3.15
CA LYS A 84 5.64 0.37 -4.31
C LYS A 84 6.88 1.24 -4.43
N THR A 85 8.05 0.61 -4.43
CA THR A 85 9.32 1.28 -4.76
C THR A 85 9.63 1.13 -6.24
N LYS A 86 9.95 2.25 -6.90
CA LYS A 86 10.37 2.31 -8.30
C LYS A 86 11.83 2.75 -8.38
N CYS A 87 12.60 2.01 -9.14
CA CYS A 87 14.03 2.26 -9.36
C CYS A 87 14.34 2.25 -10.86
N PRO A 88 15.26 3.09 -11.35
CA PRO A 88 15.74 3.04 -12.73
C PRO A 88 16.30 1.65 -13.06
N ARG A 89 16.01 1.13 -14.27
CA ARG A 89 16.50 -0.19 -14.69
C ARG A 89 18.01 -0.24 -14.84
N ASN A 90 18.64 0.88 -15.15
CA ASN A 90 20.07 1.03 -15.37
C ASN A 90 20.81 1.59 -14.14
N ILE A 91 20.27 1.43 -12.93
CA ILE A 91 20.85 1.99 -11.69
C ILE A 91 22.32 1.64 -11.51
N ALA A 92 22.75 0.44 -11.94
CA ALA A 92 24.14 0.00 -11.84
C ALA A 92 25.13 0.79 -12.73
N GLN A 93 24.61 1.57 -13.68
CA GLN A 93 25.39 2.34 -14.66
C GLN A 93 25.22 3.86 -14.45
N MET A 94 24.45 4.27 -13.44
CA MET A 94 24.16 5.68 -13.15
C MET A 94 25.20 6.25 -12.19
N GLU A 95 25.51 7.53 -12.35
CA GLU A 95 26.24 8.27 -11.35
C GLU A 95 25.38 8.40 -10.07
N ALA A 96 26.04 8.35 -8.92
CA ALA A 96 25.37 8.27 -7.62
C ALA A 96 24.38 9.45 -7.38
N GLU A 97 24.75 10.64 -7.85
CA GLU A 97 23.94 11.87 -7.73
C GLU A 97 22.70 11.88 -8.63
N ASP A 98 22.72 11.09 -9.72
CA ASP A 98 21.63 11.02 -10.70
C ASP A 98 20.58 9.98 -10.34
N ILE A 99 20.88 9.10 -9.40
CA ILE A 99 19.93 8.06 -8.96
C ILE A 99 18.70 8.71 -8.35
N ARG A 100 17.53 8.34 -8.88
CA ARG A 100 16.20 8.75 -8.38
C ARG A 100 15.39 7.50 -8.08
N ILE A 101 15.15 7.23 -6.80
CA ILE A 101 14.28 6.13 -6.34
C ILE A 101 12.97 6.74 -5.86
N ILE A 102 11.84 6.16 -6.25
CA ILE A 102 10.51 6.67 -5.89
C ILE A 102 9.83 5.68 -4.96
N ILE A 103 9.40 6.15 -3.78
CA ILE A 103 8.48 5.44 -2.90
C ILE A 103 7.06 5.97 -3.19
N ALA A 104 6.20 5.11 -3.73
CA ALA A 104 4.81 5.42 -4.00
C ALA A 104 3.90 4.73 -2.97
N ILE A 105 3.00 5.49 -2.34
CA ILE A 105 2.06 5.01 -1.31
C ILE A 105 0.62 5.11 -1.80
N GLY A 106 -0.13 4.02 -1.67
CA GLY A 106 -1.55 3.93 -1.97
C GLY A 106 -2.38 4.46 -0.81
N VAL A 107 -2.73 5.75 -0.82
CA VAL A 107 -3.33 6.45 0.33
C VAL A 107 -4.72 5.93 0.70
N ASP A 108 -5.50 5.43 -0.26
CA ASP A 108 -6.86 4.91 0.00
C ASP A 108 -6.85 3.68 0.93
N PHE A 109 -5.74 2.94 1.02
CA PHE A 109 -5.61 1.84 1.98
C PHE A 109 -5.62 2.32 3.43
N PHE A 110 -5.03 3.48 3.70
CA PHE A 110 -4.91 4.05 5.03
C PHE A 110 -6.14 4.85 5.42
N PHE A 111 -6.70 5.67 4.52
CA PHE A 111 -7.96 6.39 4.73
C PHE A 111 -9.16 5.47 4.97
N LYS A 112 -9.07 4.22 4.54
CA LYS A 112 -10.12 3.21 4.69
C LYS A 112 -9.77 2.12 5.69
N TYR A 113 -8.71 2.31 6.46
CA TYR A 113 -8.21 1.30 7.39
C TYR A 113 -9.32 0.83 8.36
N ASP A 114 -10.11 1.75 8.88
CA ASP A 114 -11.15 1.49 9.87
C ASP A 114 -12.51 1.05 9.27
N GLN A 115 -12.61 0.91 7.93
CA GLN A 115 -13.85 0.41 7.30
C GLN A 115 -14.18 -1.04 7.66
N LEU A 116 -13.20 -1.83 8.04
CA LEU A 116 -13.37 -3.15 8.64
C LEU A 116 -12.90 -3.10 10.09
N ALA A 117 -13.71 -3.68 10.99
CA ALA A 117 -13.37 -3.77 12.40
C ALA A 117 -12.12 -4.64 12.65
N GLY A 118 -11.50 -4.47 13.82
CA GLY A 118 -10.38 -5.26 14.31
C GLY A 118 -9.02 -4.86 13.73
N SER A 119 -7.99 -5.48 14.28
CA SER A 119 -6.60 -5.31 13.83
C SER A 119 -6.36 -5.90 12.43
N LYS A 120 -5.33 -5.42 11.75
CA LYS A 120 -4.91 -5.94 10.44
C LYS A 120 -3.48 -6.43 10.52
N ASN A 121 -3.19 -7.49 9.78
CA ASN A 121 -1.84 -8.02 9.68
C ASN A 121 -1.13 -7.44 8.47
N VAL A 122 -0.09 -6.65 8.71
CA VAL A 122 0.72 -6.03 7.64
C VAL A 122 2.13 -6.57 7.74
N CYS A 123 2.62 -7.22 6.70
CA CYS A 123 3.93 -7.88 6.68
C CYS A 123 4.18 -8.84 7.86
N GLY A 124 3.12 -9.47 8.39
CA GLY A 124 3.18 -10.37 9.54
C GLY A 124 3.15 -9.67 10.90
N ILE A 125 2.92 -8.36 10.93
CA ILE A 125 2.83 -7.54 12.14
C ILE A 125 1.39 -7.08 12.31
N GLU A 126 0.84 -7.27 13.49
CA GLU A 126 -0.48 -6.77 13.85
C GLU A 126 -0.45 -5.25 13.98
N THR A 127 -1.41 -4.59 13.32
CA THR A 127 -1.58 -3.13 13.35
C THR A 127 -3.00 -2.80 13.80
N HIS A 128 -3.15 -1.71 14.57
CA HIS A 128 -4.42 -1.33 15.19
C HIS A 128 -4.99 -0.02 14.63
N ASN A 129 -4.20 0.71 13.85
CA ASN A 129 -4.59 1.99 13.25
C ASN A 129 -3.85 2.21 11.93
N SER A 130 -4.31 3.22 11.17
CA SER A 130 -3.77 3.51 9.84
C SER A 130 -2.32 3.98 9.85
N LEU A 131 -1.87 4.66 10.90
CA LEU A 131 -0.48 5.12 11.01
C LEU A 131 0.48 3.95 11.26
N GLU A 132 0.11 2.99 12.11
CA GLU A 132 0.90 1.77 12.29
C GLU A 132 1.01 0.99 10.98
N ALA A 133 -0.11 0.83 10.26
CA ALA A 133 -0.10 0.18 8.97
C ALA A 133 0.80 0.90 7.95
N LEU A 134 0.76 2.26 7.91
CA LEU A 134 1.64 3.05 7.05
C LEU A 134 3.11 2.85 7.41
N GLN A 135 3.46 2.85 8.71
CA GLN A 135 4.83 2.60 9.15
C GLN A 135 5.36 1.26 8.62
N ILE A 136 4.59 0.18 8.79
CA ILE A 136 5.00 -1.16 8.35
C ILE A 136 5.14 -1.25 6.82
N VAL A 137 4.21 -0.64 6.07
CA VAL A 137 4.33 -0.56 4.61
C VAL A 137 5.55 0.25 4.20
N PHE A 138 5.80 1.36 4.86
CA PHE A 138 6.96 2.21 4.57
C PHE A 138 8.28 1.51 4.87
N GLU A 139 8.36 0.75 5.96
CA GLU A 139 9.52 -0.11 6.29
C GLU A 139 9.81 -1.12 5.17
N HIS A 140 8.75 -1.76 4.62
CA HIS A 140 8.89 -2.67 3.50
C HIS A 140 9.50 -1.97 2.27
N GLU A 141 9.02 -0.77 1.95
CA GLU A 141 9.54 0.01 0.82
C GLU A 141 10.97 0.50 1.07
N LEU A 142 11.35 0.82 2.32
CA LEU A 142 12.74 1.15 2.67
C LEU A 142 13.70 -0.02 2.45
N VAL A 143 13.27 -1.26 2.72
CA VAL A 143 14.10 -2.44 2.39
C VAL A 143 14.33 -2.54 0.89
N HIS A 144 13.31 -2.23 0.06
CA HIS A 144 13.51 -2.16 -1.39
C HIS A 144 14.53 -1.09 -1.79
N VAL A 145 14.48 0.11 -1.17
CA VAL A 145 15.47 1.17 -1.41
C VAL A 145 16.87 0.69 -1.05
N LEU A 146 17.05 0.10 0.14
CA LEU A 146 18.34 -0.47 0.58
C LEU A 146 18.87 -1.49 -0.42
N GLU A 147 18.05 -2.46 -0.85
CA GLU A 147 18.46 -3.48 -1.79
C GLU A 147 18.84 -2.91 -3.17
N PHE A 148 18.11 -1.90 -3.67
CA PHE A 148 18.46 -1.25 -4.93
C PHE A 148 19.81 -0.54 -4.85
N LEU A 149 20.11 0.14 -3.73
CA LEU A 149 21.38 0.83 -3.54
C LEU A 149 22.56 -0.13 -3.32
N LEU A 150 22.32 -1.26 -2.62
CA LEU A 150 23.38 -2.21 -2.29
C LEU A 150 23.63 -3.25 -3.40
N PHE A 151 22.59 -3.64 -4.14
CA PHE A 151 22.65 -4.79 -5.05
C PHE A 151 22.09 -4.49 -6.45
N HIS A 152 21.65 -3.27 -6.71
CA HIS A 152 21.02 -2.82 -7.96
C HIS A 152 19.78 -3.64 -8.38
N THR A 153 19.26 -4.47 -7.50
CA THR A 153 18.08 -5.31 -7.70
C THR A 153 17.39 -5.60 -6.38
N SER A 154 16.07 -5.64 -6.40
CA SER A 154 15.27 -5.97 -5.22
C SER A 154 14.08 -6.84 -5.58
N SER A 155 13.74 -7.76 -4.66
CA SER A 155 12.54 -8.60 -4.77
C SER A 155 12.15 -9.14 -3.39
N CYS A 156 10.92 -8.80 -2.94
CA CYS A 156 10.40 -9.26 -1.65
C CYS A 156 10.17 -10.79 -1.57
N ASN A 157 10.28 -11.52 -2.68
CA ASN A 157 10.24 -12.98 -2.69
C ASN A 157 11.59 -13.63 -2.35
N LYS A 158 12.69 -12.90 -2.47
CA LYS A 158 14.04 -13.43 -2.21
C LYS A 158 14.37 -13.45 -0.72
N GLN A 159 15.14 -14.45 -0.30
CA GLN A 159 15.55 -14.65 1.09
C GLN A 159 16.28 -13.43 1.66
N ARG A 160 17.18 -12.82 0.90
CA ARG A 160 17.90 -11.61 1.29
C ARG A 160 16.97 -10.48 1.74
N PHE A 161 15.90 -10.21 0.96
CA PHE A 161 14.90 -9.21 1.33
C PHE A 161 14.21 -9.57 2.66
N LYS A 162 13.78 -10.84 2.78
CA LYS A 162 13.09 -11.33 3.98
C LYS A 162 13.97 -11.24 5.22
N ASP A 163 15.24 -11.61 5.12
CA ASP A 163 16.20 -11.52 6.22
C ASP A 163 16.45 -10.06 6.63
N THR A 164 16.64 -9.16 5.66
CA THR A 164 16.82 -7.73 5.92
C THR A 164 15.60 -7.14 6.60
N ALA A 165 14.38 -7.38 6.06
CA ALA A 165 13.13 -6.90 6.63
C ALA A 165 12.88 -7.45 8.05
N LYS A 166 13.19 -8.72 8.29
CA LYS A 166 13.09 -9.35 9.60
C LYS A 166 14.10 -8.76 10.59
N ASN A 167 15.36 -8.64 10.20
CA ASN A 167 16.43 -8.19 11.09
C ASN A 167 16.28 -6.72 11.50
N LEU A 168 15.87 -5.85 10.57
CA LEU A 168 15.70 -4.43 10.83
C LEU A 168 14.35 -4.11 11.47
N PHE A 169 13.28 -4.74 10.99
CA PHE A 169 11.91 -4.33 11.27
C PHE A 169 11.01 -5.44 11.82
N GLY A 170 11.52 -6.66 12.02
CA GLY A 170 10.74 -7.77 12.57
C GLY A 170 9.63 -8.30 11.64
N HIS A 171 9.69 -7.98 10.31
CA HIS A 171 8.70 -8.49 9.36
C HIS A 171 8.79 -10.02 9.24
N THR A 172 7.67 -10.71 9.37
CA THR A 172 7.59 -12.17 9.21
C THR A 172 7.01 -12.60 7.86
N HIS A 173 6.36 -11.68 7.14
CA HIS A 173 5.80 -11.89 5.82
C HIS A 173 6.21 -10.76 4.88
N SER A 174 6.21 -11.02 3.57
CA SER A 174 6.57 -10.05 2.54
C SER A 174 5.36 -9.43 1.82
N HIS A 175 4.14 -9.63 2.34
CA HIS A 175 2.90 -9.12 1.72
C HIS A 175 2.15 -8.20 2.68
N HIS A 176 1.58 -7.13 2.10
CA HIS A 176 0.74 -6.18 2.81
C HIS A 176 -0.70 -6.72 2.81
N HIS A 177 -1.15 -7.37 3.88
CA HIS A 177 -2.53 -7.83 4.02
C HIS A 177 -3.47 -6.72 4.52
N ILE A 178 -3.33 -5.51 3.98
CA ILE A 178 -4.27 -4.42 4.24
C ILE A 178 -5.52 -4.66 3.39
N PRO A 179 -6.73 -4.47 3.96
CA PRO A 179 -7.98 -4.69 3.24
C PRO A 179 -8.04 -3.91 1.94
N THR A 180 -8.26 -4.62 0.84
CA THR A 180 -8.50 -4.01 -0.48
C THR A 180 -9.98 -3.62 -0.59
N ASN A 181 -10.34 -2.82 -1.61
CA ASN A 181 -11.75 -2.54 -1.88
C ASN A 181 -12.56 -3.84 -2.12
N GLN A 182 -11.95 -4.89 -2.68
CA GLN A 182 -12.61 -6.19 -2.85
C GLN A 182 -12.82 -6.89 -1.50
N THR A 183 -11.86 -6.80 -0.59
CA THR A 183 -12.01 -7.33 0.78
C THR A 183 -13.15 -6.63 1.51
N VAL A 184 -13.19 -5.30 1.44
CA VAL A 184 -14.28 -4.49 2.03
C VAL A 184 -15.63 -4.86 1.40
N ALA A 185 -15.71 -5.01 0.08
CA ALA A 185 -16.93 -5.40 -0.61
C ALA A 185 -17.45 -6.77 -0.12
N ARG A 186 -16.54 -7.73 0.05
CA ARG A 186 -16.88 -9.07 0.54
C ARG A 186 -17.32 -9.06 2.01
N GLU A 187 -16.54 -8.44 2.87
CA GLU A 187 -16.74 -8.55 4.34
C GLU A 187 -17.83 -7.63 4.85
N LYS A 188 -17.97 -6.44 4.28
CA LYS A 188 -18.97 -5.47 4.72
C LYS A 188 -20.31 -5.59 4.00
N TYR A 189 -20.28 -5.94 2.70
CA TYR A 189 -21.48 -5.94 1.84
C TYR A 189 -21.85 -7.34 1.32
N GLY A 190 -21.04 -8.37 1.57
CA GLY A 190 -21.29 -9.75 1.08
C GLY A 190 -21.16 -9.89 -0.44
N ILE A 191 -20.47 -8.95 -1.12
CA ILE A 191 -20.43 -8.82 -2.58
C ILE A 191 -19.04 -9.21 -3.12
N ASN A 192 -19.03 -10.03 -4.17
CA ASN A 192 -17.83 -10.47 -4.86
C ASN A 192 -17.90 -10.18 -6.37
N ILE A 193 -16.74 -10.18 -7.02
CA ILE A 193 -16.69 -10.25 -8.49
C ILE A 193 -17.33 -11.57 -8.93
N GLY A 194 -18.18 -11.50 -9.96
CA GLY A 194 -18.96 -12.64 -10.44
C GLY A 194 -20.35 -12.76 -9.81
N ASP A 195 -20.67 -11.99 -8.78
CA ASP A 195 -22.01 -11.99 -8.20
C ASP A 195 -23.02 -11.29 -9.12
N LYS A 196 -24.23 -11.87 -9.19
CA LYS A 196 -25.39 -11.24 -9.79
C LYS A 196 -26.03 -10.31 -8.77
N VAL A 197 -26.22 -9.03 -9.15
CA VAL A 197 -26.71 -7.97 -8.25
C VAL A 197 -27.80 -7.15 -8.91
N GLN A 198 -28.61 -6.50 -8.05
CA GLN A 198 -29.62 -5.53 -8.44
C GLN A 198 -29.27 -4.16 -7.88
N PHE A 199 -29.67 -3.12 -8.59
CA PHE A 199 -29.57 -1.72 -8.19
C PHE A 199 -30.58 -0.86 -8.95
N VAL A 200 -30.93 0.27 -8.39
CA VAL A 200 -31.82 1.23 -9.04
C VAL A 200 -31.00 2.28 -9.79
N PHE A 201 -31.34 2.53 -11.04
CA PHE A 201 -30.80 3.58 -11.90
C PHE A 201 -31.94 4.21 -12.69
N GLU A 202 -32.10 5.54 -12.61
CA GLU A 202 -33.19 6.31 -13.26
C GLU A 202 -34.56 5.65 -13.01
N ASP A 203 -34.86 5.38 -11.74
CA ASP A 203 -36.10 4.72 -11.25
C ASP A 203 -36.38 3.33 -11.80
N GLN A 204 -35.42 2.73 -12.51
CA GLN A 204 -35.52 1.35 -13.01
C GLN A 204 -34.67 0.40 -12.17
N LEU A 205 -35.24 -0.75 -11.81
CA LEU A 205 -34.52 -1.84 -11.16
C LEU A 205 -33.75 -2.63 -12.20
N LEU A 206 -32.42 -2.47 -12.22
CA LEU A 206 -31.53 -3.17 -13.12
C LEU A 206 -30.87 -4.37 -12.42
N THR A 207 -30.67 -5.45 -13.21
CA THR A 207 -29.95 -6.64 -12.76
C THR A 207 -28.72 -6.88 -13.64
N GLY A 208 -27.57 -7.13 -13.02
CA GLY A 208 -26.33 -7.33 -13.77
C GLY A 208 -25.30 -8.16 -13.03
N LEU A 209 -24.16 -8.38 -13.66
CA LEU A 209 -23.03 -9.15 -13.16
C LEU A 209 -21.90 -8.21 -12.75
N ILE A 210 -21.33 -8.36 -11.57
CA ILE A 210 -20.14 -7.63 -11.13
C ILE A 210 -18.92 -8.20 -11.87
N VAL A 211 -18.23 -7.36 -12.63
CA VAL A 211 -17.01 -7.74 -13.38
C VAL A 211 -15.74 -7.14 -12.76
N ASN A 212 -15.87 -6.10 -11.96
CA ASN A 212 -14.75 -5.48 -11.25
C ASN A 212 -15.23 -4.74 -10.01
N ILE A 213 -14.37 -4.65 -8.99
CA ILE A 213 -14.60 -3.86 -7.78
C ILE A 213 -13.37 -2.99 -7.51
N THR A 214 -13.61 -1.67 -7.50
CA THR A 214 -12.68 -0.64 -7.05
C THR A 214 -13.36 0.18 -5.95
N LYS A 215 -13.39 1.51 -6.03
CA LYS A 215 -14.24 2.35 -5.15
C LYS A 215 -15.74 2.13 -5.40
N ARG A 216 -16.08 1.63 -6.60
CA ARG A 216 -17.41 1.22 -7.02
C ARG A 216 -17.33 -0.14 -7.68
N ALA A 217 -18.42 -0.85 -7.70
CA ALA A 217 -18.56 -2.03 -8.54
C ALA A 217 -18.80 -1.63 -9.99
N THR A 218 -18.14 -2.33 -10.92
CA THR A 218 -18.47 -2.30 -12.33
C THR A 218 -19.46 -3.42 -12.60
N VAL A 219 -20.69 -3.08 -12.95
CA VAL A 219 -21.77 -4.00 -13.20
C VAL A 219 -22.12 -4.02 -14.69
N MET A 220 -22.14 -5.21 -15.29
CA MET A 220 -22.56 -5.43 -16.67
C MET A 220 -24.03 -5.87 -16.69
N VAL A 221 -24.88 -5.04 -17.29
CA VAL A 221 -26.31 -5.28 -17.44
C VAL A 221 -26.59 -5.65 -18.91
N LYS A 222 -27.28 -6.76 -19.17
CA LYS A 222 -27.69 -7.13 -20.52
C LYS A 222 -28.61 -6.06 -21.12
N SER A 223 -28.30 -5.61 -22.33
CA SER A 223 -29.07 -4.58 -23.03
C SER A 223 -28.92 -4.74 -24.54
N ILE A 224 -29.99 -4.54 -25.30
CA ILE A 224 -29.97 -4.56 -26.76
C ILE A 224 -29.09 -3.45 -27.30
N ASP A 225 -29.09 -2.30 -26.62
CA ASP A 225 -28.32 -1.11 -26.97
C ASP A 225 -26.91 -1.12 -26.37
N GLY A 226 -26.49 -2.27 -25.77
CA GLY A 226 -25.21 -2.41 -25.11
C GLY A 226 -24.03 -2.28 -26.07
N VAL A 227 -23.02 -1.50 -25.67
CA VAL A 227 -21.78 -1.27 -26.45
C VAL A 227 -20.69 -2.31 -26.18
N TYR A 228 -20.83 -3.09 -25.11
CA TYR A 228 -19.89 -4.14 -24.74
C TYR A 228 -20.47 -5.49 -25.15
N VAL A 229 -19.67 -6.30 -25.88
CA VAL A 229 -20.13 -7.60 -26.41
C VAL A 229 -19.26 -8.69 -25.81
N ASP A 230 -19.87 -9.77 -25.29
CA ASP A 230 -19.14 -10.96 -24.83
C ASP A 230 -18.83 -11.94 -26.00
N LYS A 231 -18.14 -13.04 -25.68
CA LYS A 231 -17.73 -14.06 -26.64
C LYS A 231 -18.92 -14.74 -27.38
N ASN A 232 -20.11 -14.63 -26.79
CA ASN A 232 -21.34 -15.24 -27.31
C ASN A 232 -22.21 -14.22 -28.09
N GLY A 233 -21.70 -13.00 -28.29
CA GLY A 233 -22.43 -11.94 -28.99
C GLY A 233 -23.47 -11.22 -28.12
N THR A 234 -23.54 -11.50 -26.80
CA THR A 234 -24.47 -10.82 -25.90
C THR A 234 -23.97 -9.40 -25.62
N LYS A 235 -24.85 -8.43 -25.81
CA LYS A 235 -24.58 -7.01 -25.58
C LYS A 235 -24.86 -6.60 -24.14
N TYR A 236 -24.03 -5.70 -23.62
CA TYR A 236 -24.11 -5.18 -22.24
C TYR A 236 -23.90 -3.67 -22.19
N MET A 237 -24.60 -3.06 -21.24
CA MET A 237 -24.31 -1.72 -20.73
C MET A 237 -23.47 -1.83 -19.46
N LYS A 238 -22.51 -0.92 -19.28
CA LYS A 238 -21.62 -0.87 -18.10
C LYS A 238 -22.05 0.22 -17.14
N TYR A 239 -22.25 -0.16 -15.87
CA TYR A 239 -22.58 0.77 -14.79
C TYR A 239 -21.51 0.77 -13.72
N TYR A 240 -21.24 1.93 -13.12
CA TYR A 240 -20.36 2.10 -11.96
C TYR A 240 -21.20 2.43 -10.73
N VAL A 241 -21.49 1.41 -9.92
CA VAL A 241 -22.47 1.48 -8.84
C VAL A 241 -21.74 1.50 -7.48
N PRO A 242 -22.06 2.45 -6.56
CA PRO A 242 -21.60 2.41 -5.19
C PRO A 242 -21.99 1.09 -4.52
N LEU A 243 -21.08 0.51 -3.70
CA LEU A 243 -21.28 -0.83 -3.11
C LEU A 243 -22.53 -0.89 -2.21
N GLU A 244 -22.80 0.20 -1.50
CA GLU A 244 -23.96 0.35 -0.60
C GLU A 244 -25.32 0.37 -1.32
N ARG A 245 -25.33 0.57 -2.64
CA ARG A 245 -26.55 0.57 -3.48
C ARG A 245 -26.79 -0.78 -4.17
N LEU A 246 -25.93 -1.76 -3.95
CA LEU A 246 -26.07 -3.09 -4.56
C LEU A 246 -26.79 -4.04 -3.62
N ALA A 247 -27.73 -4.79 -4.15
CA ALA A 247 -28.34 -5.93 -3.48
C ALA A 247 -27.97 -7.20 -4.24
N LYS A 248 -27.43 -8.20 -3.53
CA LYS A 248 -27.13 -9.51 -4.14
C LYS A 248 -28.44 -10.23 -4.45
N THR A 249 -28.59 -10.70 -5.68
CA THR A 249 -29.72 -11.58 -6.03
C THR A 249 -29.41 -13.01 -5.59
N ARG A 250 -30.36 -13.65 -5.01
CA ARG A 250 -30.31 -15.09 -4.66
C ARG A 250 -30.25 -15.95 -5.91
#